data_56debe1c89e3579556828a7f6f71be33
#
_entry.id   56debe1c89e3579556828a7f6f71be33
#
_cell.length_a   1.000
_cell.length_b   1.000
_cell.length_c   1.000
_cell.angle_alpha   90.00
_cell.angle_beta   90.00
_cell.angle_gamma   90.00
#
_symmetry.space_group_name_H-M   'P 1'
#
loop_
_entity.id
_entity.type
_entity.pdbx_description
1 polymer ?
#
loop_
_entity_poly.entity_id
_entity_poly.type
_entity_poly.pdbx_seq_one_letter_code
_entity_poly.pdbx_strand_id
1 'polypeptide(L)'
;LDGTYLGGSSDNQGEYTILNISPDTYIIRFEMIGYKKVINKDVKIFADKTTTLNGMMNESVIAGEEVVVVAQKKLIQFDVTQSEAIISSEELEGMPVTEVSEVLRLQGGVTVDSDGGIHMRGGRTSEVSYMVDGVPMSDSYDGGIGIQIENDNIQELQVISGTFNAEYGKALTGVVNMITKDGGNQFEGSLHTYSGDY
;
A
#
# COMPACT_ATOMS: atom_id res chain seq x y z
N LEU A 1 -2.41 -17.84 0.00
CA LEU A 1 -3.27 -16.71 -0.32
C LEU A 1 -4.35 -17.18 -1.29
N ASP A 2 -5.61 -16.92 -0.95
CA ASP A 2 -6.74 -17.39 -1.75
C ASP A 2 -6.81 -16.63 -3.09
N GLY A 3 -7.09 -17.36 -4.18
CA GLY A 3 -7.11 -16.79 -5.53
C GLY A 3 -5.73 -16.57 -6.16
N THR A 4 -4.65 -16.90 -5.47
CA THR A 4 -3.27 -16.78 -5.99
C THR A 4 -2.53 -18.12 -5.90
N TYR A 5 -1.37 -18.21 -6.53
CA TYR A 5 -0.43 -19.34 -6.39
C TYR A 5 0.57 -19.13 -5.23
N LEU A 6 0.44 -18.02 -4.49
CA LEU A 6 1.35 -17.68 -3.41
C LEU A 6 0.98 -18.41 -2.13
N GLY A 7 1.98 -18.99 -1.47
CA GLY A 7 1.82 -19.69 -0.21
C GLY A 7 3.17 -20.08 0.37
N GLY A 8 3.15 -20.60 1.59
CA GLY A 8 4.32 -21.10 2.28
C GLY A 8 3.94 -22.16 3.29
N SER A 9 4.90 -22.98 3.69
CA SER A 9 4.77 -23.93 4.81
C SER A 9 5.44 -23.37 6.04
N SER A 10 4.85 -23.60 7.21
CA SER A 10 5.51 -23.29 8.47
C SER A 10 6.62 -24.29 8.78
N ASP A 11 7.60 -23.84 9.53
CA ASP A 11 8.65 -24.68 10.11
C ASP A 11 8.17 -25.42 11.39
N ASN A 12 9.12 -26.08 12.07
CA ASN A 12 8.84 -26.82 13.31
C ASN A 12 8.49 -25.93 14.52
N GLN A 13 8.74 -24.61 14.40
CA GLN A 13 8.40 -23.61 15.42
C GLN A 13 7.06 -22.93 15.12
N GLY A 14 6.48 -23.22 13.95
CA GLY A 14 5.25 -22.62 13.47
C GLY A 14 5.47 -21.29 12.76
N GLU A 15 6.72 -20.92 12.48
CA GLU A 15 7.05 -19.70 11.75
C GLU A 15 6.94 -19.92 10.24
N TYR A 16 6.40 -18.93 9.52
CA TYR A 16 6.27 -18.95 8.07
C TYR A 16 6.55 -17.58 7.48
N THR A 17 7.01 -17.56 6.24
CA THR A 17 7.22 -16.34 5.47
C THR A 17 6.75 -16.54 4.04
N ILE A 18 6.01 -15.58 3.53
CA ILE A 18 5.61 -15.51 2.12
C ILE A 18 6.17 -14.20 1.57
N LEU A 19 6.97 -14.28 0.53
CA LEU A 19 7.64 -13.13 -0.08
C LEU A 19 6.98 -12.76 -1.40
N ASN A 20 7.26 -11.53 -1.88
CA ASN A 20 6.83 -11.01 -3.17
C ASN A 20 5.30 -11.03 -3.34
N ILE A 21 4.60 -10.58 -2.31
CA ILE A 21 3.17 -10.35 -2.36
C ILE A 21 2.95 -8.90 -2.79
N SER A 22 2.22 -8.68 -3.89
CA SER A 22 1.83 -7.33 -4.31
C SER A 22 0.94 -6.66 -3.26
N PRO A 23 1.01 -5.33 -3.09
CA PRO A 23 0.12 -4.61 -2.18
C PRO A 23 -1.35 -4.81 -2.59
N ASP A 24 -2.15 -5.31 -1.68
CA ASP A 24 -3.60 -5.50 -1.88
C ASP A 24 -4.24 -6.02 -0.59
N THR A 25 -5.56 -6.27 -0.64
CA THR A 25 -6.32 -6.92 0.43
C THR A 25 -6.56 -8.38 0.10
N TYR A 26 -6.04 -9.27 0.93
CA TYR A 26 -6.05 -10.71 0.68
C TYR A 26 -6.90 -11.50 1.68
N ILE A 27 -7.32 -12.67 1.23
CA ILE A 27 -7.82 -13.74 2.08
C ILE A 27 -6.68 -14.74 2.32
N ILE A 28 -6.27 -14.91 3.58
CA ILE A 28 -5.21 -15.83 3.96
C ILE A 28 -5.80 -17.05 4.65
N ARG A 29 -5.48 -18.21 4.11
CA ARG A 29 -5.97 -19.50 4.58
C ARG A 29 -4.84 -20.29 5.23
N PHE A 30 -5.07 -20.79 6.45
CA PHE A 30 -4.19 -21.72 7.13
C PHE A 30 -4.83 -23.10 7.10
N GLU A 31 -4.07 -24.09 6.65
CA GLU A 31 -4.52 -25.47 6.51
C GLU A 31 -3.47 -26.43 7.09
N MET A 32 -3.93 -27.38 7.89
CA MET A 32 -3.11 -28.46 8.41
C MET A 32 -3.97 -29.71 8.60
N ILE A 33 -3.39 -30.88 8.31
CA ILE A 33 -4.09 -32.15 8.50
C ILE A 33 -4.38 -32.36 9.98
N GLY A 34 -5.63 -32.66 10.33
CA GLY A 34 -6.07 -32.85 11.73
C GLY A 34 -6.50 -31.57 12.43
N TYR A 35 -6.48 -30.44 11.73
CA TYR A 35 -6.92 -29.15 12.28
C TYR A 35 -8.04 -28.52 11.44
N LYS A 36 -8.85 -27.67 12.10
CA LYS A 36 -9.84 -26.84 11.40
C LYS A 36 -9.14 -25.80 10.58
N LYS A 37 -9.60 -25.61 9.33
CA LYS A 37 -9.09 -24.54 8.48
C LYS A 37 -9.42 -23.17 9.08
N VAL A 38 -8.46 -22.25 9.06
CA VAL A 38 -8.63 -20.88 9.52
C VAL A 38 -8.51 -19.95 8.32
N ILE A 39 -9.53 -19.11 8.11
CA ILE A 39 -9.56 -18.12 7.03
C ILE A 39 -9.58 -16.74 7.65
N ASN A 40 -8.56 -15.94 7.34
CA ASN A 40 -8.50 -14.53 7.68
C ASN A 40 -8.83 -13.72 6.43
N LYS A 41 -9.91 -12.95 6.50
CA LYS A 41 -10.34 -12.04 5.44
C LYS A 41 -9.83 -10.63 5.72
N ASP A 42 -9.80 -9.81 4.69
CA ASP A 42 -9.47 -8.39 4.73
C ASP A 42 -8.04 -8.12 5.31
N VAL A 43 -7.09 -8.99 4.96
CA VAL A 43 -5.68 -8.82 5.34
C VAL A 43 -5.01 -7.89 4.35
N LYS A 44 -4.75 -6.66 4.78
CA LYS A 44 -4.06 -5.66 3.95
C LYS A 44 -2.55 -5.92 3.95
N ILE A 45 -1.99 -6.01 2.76
CA ILE A 45 -0.55 -6.10 2.51
C ILE A 45 -0.10 -4.77 1.90
N PHE A 46 0.93 -4.17 2.44
CA PHE A 46 1.50 -2.91 1.99
C PHE A 46 2.88 -3.15 1.37
N ALA A 47 3.24 -2.31 0.40
CA ALA A 47 4.58 -2.36 -0.19
C ALA A 47 5.66 -2.03 0.84
N ASP A 48 6.82 -2.66 0.66
CA ASP A 48 8.01 -2.45 1.49
C ASP A 48 7.80 -2.67 2.99
N LYS A 49 6.72 -3.40 3.37
CA LYS A 49 6.39 -3.71 4.76
C LYS A 49 6.17 -5.18 5.00
N THR A 50 6.48 -5.60 6.22
CA THR A 50 6.18 -6.94 6.69
C THR A 50 4.88 -6.94 7.48
N THR A 51 3.86 -7.60 6.95
CA THR A 51 2.61 -7.86 7.64
C THR A 51 2.72 -9.12 8.47
N THR A 52 2.58 -9.04 9.79
CA THR A 52 2.60 -10.19 10.68
C THR A 52 1.19 -10.69 10.96
N LEU A 53 0.92 -11.93 10.63
CA LEU A 53 -0.37 -12.58 10.86
C LEU A 53 -0.18 -13.91 11.58
N ASN A 54 -0.80 -14.06 12.76
CA ASN A 54 -0.76 -15.27 13.54
C ASN A 54 -2.05 -16.09 13.32
N GLY A 55 -1.93 -17.35 12.93
CA GLY A 55 -3.03 -18.29 12.77
C GLY A 55 -3.11 -19.25 13.97
N MET A 56 -4.19 -19.20 14.75
CA MET A 56 -4.45 -20.19 15.80
C MET A 56 -5.39 -21.27 15.25
N MET A 57 -4.88 -22.49 15.12
CA MET A 57 -5.64 -23.62 14.60
C MET A 57 -6.05 -24.55 15.75
N ASN A 58 -7.30 -25.03 15.72
CA ASN A 58 -7.83 -25.98 16.66
C ASN A 58 -7.89 -27.38 16.05
N GLU A 59 -7.59 -28.40 16.83
CA GLU A 59 -7.73 -29.80 16.38
C GLU A 59 -9.17 -30.11 15.97
N SER A 60 -9.31 -30.85 14.88
CA SER A 60 -10.60 -31.33 14.39
C SER A 60 -10.54 -32.80 14.09
N VAL A 61 -11.51 -33.54 14.64
CA VAL A 61 -11.70 -34.99 14.35
C VAL A 61 -12.49 -35.16 13.04
N ILE A 62 -13.11 -34.10 12.51
CA ILE A 62 -13.94 -34.13 11.30
C ILE A 62 -13.21 -33.31 10.22
N ALA A 63 -12.80 -33.95 9.14
CA ALA A 63 -12.20 -33.26 8.01
C ALA A 63 -13.23 -32.35 7.34
N GLY A 64 -12.91 -31.05 7.23
CA GLY A 64 -13.71 -30.10 6.46
C GLY A 64 -14.42 -29.00 7.24
N GLU A 65 -14.34 -28.96 8.58
CA GLU A 65 -14.83 -27.80 9.32
C GLU A 65 -13.94 -26.59 9.12
N GLU A 66 -14.55 -25.49 8.73
CA GLU A 66 -13.90 -24.22 8.44
C GLU A 66 -14.27 -23.17 9.50
N VAL A 67 -13.30 -22.46 10.02
CA VAL A 67 -13.51 -21.32 10.92
C VAL A 67 -13.11 -20.04 10.19
N VAL A 68 -14.10 -19.24 9.85
CA VAL A 68 -13.84 -17.92 9.24
C VAL A 68 -13.58 -16.92 10.35
N VAL A 69 -12.37 -16.39 10.37
CA VAL A 69 -12.00 -15.28 11.24
C VAL A 69 -11.95 -14.01 10.36
N VAL A 70 -12.88 -13.08 10.58
CA VAL A 70 -12.79 -11.76 9.98
C VAL A 70 -11.75 -10.98 10.78
N ALA A 71 -10.67 -10.56 10.15
CA ALA A 71 -9.60 -9.81 10.79
C ALA A 71 -10.11 -8.41 11.18
N GLN A 72 -10.66 -8.28 12.40
CA GLN A 72 -10.99 -6.97 13.00
C GLN A 72 -9.83 -6.41 13.84
N LYS A 73 -8.69 -7.06 13.89
CA LYS A 73 -7.52 -6.53 14.61
C LYS A 73 -6.72 -5.65 13.69
N LYS A 74 -6.53 -4.39 14.12
CA LYS A 74 -5.48 -3.52 13.55
C LYS A 74 -4.19 -4.34 13.52
N LEU A 75 -3.68 -4.62 12.33
CA LEU A 75 -2.36 -5.19 12.17
C LEU A 75 -1.37 -4.21 12.82
N ILE A 76 -0.68 -4.65 13.86
CA ILE A 76 0.30 -3.83 14.53
C ILE A 76 1.52 -3.80 13.63
N GLN A 77 1.76 -2.66 13.00
CA GLN A 77 2.98 -2.41 12.26
C GLN A 77 4.07 -2.05 13.26
N PHE A 78 5.05 -2.93 13.45
CA PHE A 78 6.12 -2.74 14.44
C PHE A 78 7.23 -1.77 13.98
N ASP A 79 7.28 -1.38 12.71
CA ASP A 79 8.40 -0.63 12.12
C ASP A 79 8.14 0.87 11.87
N VAL A 80 7.07 1.44 12.43
CA VAL A 80 6.73 2.85 12.15
C VAL A 80 7.48 3.78 13.10
N THR A 81 8.74 4.10 12.78
CA THR A 81 9.46 5.24 13.37
C THR A 81 9.26 6.54 12.57
N GLN A 82 8.54 6.47 11.46
CA GLN A 82 8.33 7.55 10.47
C GLN A 82 6.90 8.07 10.53
N SER A 83 6.72 9.35 10.25
CA SER A 83 5.39 9.89 9.95
C SER A 83 5.05 9.52 8.52
N GLU A 84 4.30 8.46 8.36
CA GLU A 84 3.93 7.89 7.08
C GLU A 84 2.41 7.85 6.96
N ALA A 85 1.91 8.27 5.81
CA ALA A 85 0.54 8.06 5.38
C ALA A 85 0.55 7.09 4.19
N ILE A 86 -0.22 6.04 4.29
CA ILE A 86 -0.42 5.07 3.21
C ILE A 86 -1.88 5.17 2.79
N ILE A 87 -2.10 5.43 1.50
CA ILE A 87 -3.41 5.60 0.91
C ILE A 87 -3.59 4.49 -0.12
N SER A 88 -4.56 3.63 0.09
CA SER A 88 -4.84 2.51 -0.80
C SER A 88 -5.62 2.95 -2.06
N SER A 89 -5.63 2.11 -3.10
CA SER A 89 -6.42 2.35 -4.32
C SER A 89 -7.90 2.58 -4.00
N GLU A 90 -8.48 1.82 -3.07
CA GLU A 90 -9.89 1.98 -2.66
C GLU A 90 -10.15 3.36 -2.04
N GLU A 91 -9.20 3.87 -1.25
CA GLU A 91 -9.29 5.21 -0.67
C GLU A 91 -9.12 6.30 -1.73
N LEU A 92 -8.20 6.10 -2.70
CA LEU A 92 -8.00 7.01 -3.83
C LEU A 92 -9.25 7.10 -4.71
N GLU A 93 -9.85 5.97 -5.06
CA GLU A 93 -11.09 5.91 -5.85
C GLU A 93 -12.29 6.55 -5.14
N GLY A 94 -12.30 6.54 -3.81
CA GLY A 94 -13.33 7.21 -3.00
C GLY A 94 -13.17 8.73 -2.90
N MET A 95 -12.04 9.29 -3.32
CA MET A 95 -11.78 10.73 -3.26
C MET A 95 -12.28 11.43 -4.53
N PRO A 96 -12.92 12.62 -4.42
CA PRO A 96 -13.37 13.38 -5.58
C PRO A 96 -12.23 14.18 -6.21
N VAL A 97 -11.07 13.54 -6.40
CA VAL A 97 -9.84 14.16 -6.94
C VAL A 97 -9.21 13.22 -7.96
N THR A 98 -8.64 13.76 -9.01
CA THR A 98 -8.07 12.99 -10.13
C THR A 98 -6.55 13.00 -10.14
N GLU A 99 -5.93 13.98 -9.51
CA GLU A 99 -4.48 14.15 -9.52
C GLU A 99 -3.86 13.82 -8.16
N VAL A 100 -2.69 13.18 -8.18
CA VAL A 100 -1.90 12.87 -6.96
C VAL A 100 -1.58 14.13 -6.15
N SER A 101 -1.32 15.25 -6.82
CA SER A 101 -1.06 16.55 -6.18
C SER A 101 -2.21 17.00 -5.26
N GLU A 102 -3.45 16.74 -5.66
CA GLU A 102 -4.64 17.07 -4.87
C GLU A 102 -4.78 16.13 -3.66
N VAL A 103 -4.49 14.84 -3.84
CA VAL A 103 -4.44 13.86 -2.74
C VAL A 103 -3.38 14.25 -1.72
N LEU A 104 -2.19 14.63 -2.18
CA LEU A 104 -1.09 15.08 -1.32
C LEU A 104 -1.45 16.33 -0.52
N ARG A 105 -2.22 17.26 -1.09
CA ARG A 105 -2.71 18.46 -0.40
C ARG A 105 -3.58 18.15 0.81
N LEU A 106 -4.24 17.00 0.83
CA LEU A 106 -5.07 16.55 1.95
C LEU A 106 -4.24 15.95 3.09
N GLN A 107 -2.95 15.68 2.85
CA GLN A 107 -2.09 15.07 3.85
C GLN A 107 -1.54 16.09 4.86
N GLY A 108 -1.47 15.70 6.11
CA GLY A 108 -0.92 16.53 7.18
C GLY A 108 0.56 16.89 6.95
N GLY A 109 0.89 18.17 7.02
CA GLY A 109 2.25 18.66 6.83
C GLY A 109 2.68 18.81 5.37
N VAL A 110 1.76 18.65 4.42
CA VAL A 110 1.96 18.93 3.00
C VAL A 110 1.26 20.23 2.63
N THR A 111 1.94 21.09 1.89
CA THR A 111 1.39 22.30 1.28
C THR A 111 1.74 22.33 -0.20
N VAL A 112 0.83 22.85 -1.01
CA VAL A 112 1.04 23.00 -2.45
C VAL A 112 0.98 24.49 -2.77
N ASP A 113 1.98 25.00 -3.45
CA ASP A 113 2.03 26.42 -3.85
C ASP A 113 1.18 26.70 -5.10
N SER A 114 1.17 27.96 -5.56
CA SER A 114 0.39 28.40 -6.72
C SER A 114 0.86 27.77 -8.04
N ASP A 115 2.09 27.35 -8.09
CA ASP A 115 2.73 26.80 -9.29
C ASP A 115 2.68 25.25 -9.29
N GLY A 116 2.01 24.66 -8.29
CA GLY A 116 1.87 23.21 -8.12
C GLY A 116 3.02 22.54 -7.38
N GLY A 117 3.99 23.30 -6.89
CA GLY A 117 5.11 22.80 -6.11
C GLY A 117 4.68 22.25 -4.76
N ILE A 118 5.14 21.05 -4.43
CA ILE A 118 4.78 20.35 -3.19
C ILE A 118 5.87 20.58 -2.14
N HIS A 119 5.45 21.06 -0.98
CA HIS A 119 6.31 21.33 0.16
C HIS A 119 5.93 20.43 1.32
N MET A 120 6.87 19.70 1.89
CA MET A 120 6.67 18.87 3.07
C MET A 120 7.36 19.50 4.28
N ARG A 121 6.61 19.65 5.37
CA ARG A 121 7.10 20.21 6.66
C ARG A 121 7.85 21.55 6.51
N GLY A 122 7.45 22.37 5.56
CA GLY A 122 8.09 23.67 5.29
C GLY A 122 9.41 23.59 4.50
N GLY A 123 9.74 22.41 3.97
CA GLY A 123 10.88 22.24 3.06
C GLY A 123 10.60 22.78 1.66
N ARG A 124 11.61 22.69 0.78
CA ARG A 124 11.50 23.10 -0.61
C ARG A 124 10.97 21.96 -1.47
N THR A 125 10.35 22.29 -2.60
CA THR A 125 9.87 21.29 -3.57
C THR A 125 11.00 20.33 -4.00
N SER A 126 12.20 20.85 -4.25
CA SER A 126 13.36 20.05 -4.65
C SER A 126 13.95 19.15 -3.54
N GLU A 127 13.43 19.24 -2.33
CA GLU A 127 13.82 18.41 -1.17
C GLU A 127 12.88 17.21 -0.97
N VAL A 128 11.81 17.14 -1.75
CA VAL A 128 10.89 15.99 -1.80
C VAL A 128 11.35 15.04 -2.90
N SER A 129 11.42 13.75 -2.61
CA SER A 129 11.71 12.72 -3.61
C SER A 129 10.42 12.08 -4.09
N TYR A 130 10.21 12.07 -5.40
CA TYR A 130 9.10 11.39 -6.05
C TYR A 130 9.58 10.09 -6.66
N MET A 131 8.87 9.01 -6.39
CA MET A 131 9.22 7.67 -6.84
C MET A 131 8.00 6.99 -7.45
N VAL A 132 8.24 6.14 -8.43
CA VAL A 132 7.26 5.23 -9.02
C VAL A 132 7.84 3.82 -8.92
N ASP A 133 7.18 2.92 -8.22
CA ASP A 133 7.62 1.55 -7.96
C ASP A 133 9.08 1.51 -7.42
N GLY A 134 9.40 2.46 -6.52
CA GLY A 134 10.73 2.58 -5.93
C GLY A 134 11.78 3.25 -6.84
N VAL A 135 11.44 3.62 -8.07
CA VAL A 135 12.34 4.29 -9.00
C VAL A 135 12.19 5.81 -8.90
N PRO A 136 13.24 6.58 -8.63
CA PRO A 136 13.17 8.04 -8.56
C PRO A 136 12.73 8.67 -9.89
N MET A 137 11.69 9.49 -9.85
CA MET A 137 11.07 10.16 -11.00
C MET A 137 10.87 11.66 -10.77
N SER A 138 11.76 12.27 -9.99
CA SER A 138 11.75 13.72 -9.79
C SER A 138 12.23 14.45 -11.04
N ASP A 139 11.58 15.56 -11.38
CA ASP A 139 12.05 16.43 -12.46
C ASP A 139 13.40 17.06 -12.05
N SER A 140 14.38 16.98 -12.94
CA SER A 140 15.73 17.48 -12.66
C SER A 140 15.83 19.01 -12.76
N TYR A 141 14.83 19.69 -13.32
CA TYR A 141 14.82 21.12 -13.51
C TYR A 141 14.24 21.87 -12.31
N ASP A 142 13.08 21.48 -11.84
CA ASP A 142 12.37 22.14 -10.73
C ASP A 142 12.26 21.29 -9.46
N GLY A 143 12.60 20.00 -9.54
CA GLY A 143 12.52 19.05 -8.44
C GLY A 143 11.09 18.55 -8.14
N GLY A 144 10.14 18.86 -9.00
CA GLY A 144 8.74 18.42 -8.88
C GLY A 144 8.50 16.98 -9.35
N ILE A 145 7.24 16.65 -9.59
CA ILE A 145 6.83 15.34 -10.11
C ILE A 145 7.19 15.29 -11.60
N GLY A 146 8.14 14.46 -11.98
CA GLY A 146 8.59 14.32 -13.36
C GLY A 146 7.63 13.56 -14.27
N ILE A 147 6.77 12.71 -13.71
CA ILE A 147 5.75 11.91 -14.43
C ILE A 147 4.45 11.98 -13.65
N GLN A 148 3.38 12.41 -14.32
CA GLN A 148 2.04 12.36 -13.77
C GLN A 148 1.44 10.98 -14.02
N ILE A 149 0.94 10.36 -12.94
CA ILE A 149 0.22 9.09 -12.98
C ILE A 149 -1.21 9.38 -12.53
N GLU A 150 -2.17 8.92 -13.31
CA GLU A 150 -3.58 8.98 -12.95
C GLU A 150 -3.85 8.14 -11.70
N ASN A 151 -4.68 8.62 -10.80
CA ASN A 151 -5.00 7.95 -9.53
C ASN A 151 -5.50 6.52 -9.74
N ASP A 152 -6.22 6.26 -10.83
CA ASP A 152 -6.76 4.94 -11.18
C ASP A 152 -5.69 3.87 -11.42
N ASN A 153 -4.48 4.29 -11.79
CA ASN A 153 -3.35 3.40 -12.05
C ASN A 153 -2.50 3.15 -10.80
N ILE A 154 -2.85 3.79 -9.66
CA ILE A 154 -2.12 3.68 -8.41
C ILE A 154 -2.77 2.63 -7.53
N GLN A 155 -2.00 1.64 -7.11
CA GLN A 155 -2.39 0.64 -6.13
C GLN A 155 -2.24 1.16 -4.71
N GLU A 156 -1.15 1.90 -4.47
CA GLU A 156 -0.83 2.45 -3.16
C GLU A 156 -0.03 3.74 -3.32
N LEU A 157 -0.40 4.78 -2.57
CA LEU A 157 0.34 6.03 -2.46
C LEU A 157 0.92 6.15 -1.06
N GLN A 158 2.24 6.13 -0.96
CA GLN A 158 2.98 6.30 0.29
C GLN A 158 3.50 7.72 0.40
N VAL A 159 3.19 8.39 1.49
CA VAL A 159 3.68 9.75 1.80
C VAL A 159 4.47 9.68 3.09
N ILE A 160 5.78 9.71 2.98
CA ILE A 160 6.70 9.59 4.10
C ILE A 160 7.28 10.97 4.40
N SER A 161 7.12 11.45 5.62
CA SER A 161 7.63 12.75 6.03
C SER A 161 8.42 12.66 7.34
N GLY A 162 9.45 13.47 7.47
CA GLY A 162 10.29 13.52 8.67
C GLY A 162 11.54 12.64 8.58
N THR A 163 11.71 11.72 9.53
CA THR A 163 12.84 10.78 9.52
C THR A 163 12.50 9.60 8.62
N PHE A 164 13.28 9.31 7.62
CA PHE A 164 13.12 8.17 6.72
C PHE A 164 14.44 7.42 6.58
N ASN A 165 14.38 6.19 6.10
CA ASN A 165 15.54 5.31 5.95
C ASN A 165 16.55 5.85 4.92
N ALA A 166 17.82 5.47 5.07
CA ALA A 166 18.91 5.90 4.18
C ALA A 166 18.77 5.42 2.73
N GLU A 167 17.84 4.51 2.45
CA GLU A 167 17.47 4.06 1.09
C GLU A 167 16.92 5.18 0.21
N TYR A 168 16.29 6.20 0.81
CA TYR A 168 15.76 7.38 0.11
C TYR A 168 16.82 8.48 -0.04
N GLY A 169 17.95 8.16 -0.66
CA GLY A 169 19.21 8.94 -0.62
C GLY A 169 19.16 10.37 -1.18
N LYS A 170 18.09 10.83 -1.82
CA LYS A 170 17.93 12.22 -2.32
C LYS A 170 16.84 13.00 -1.60
N ALA A 171 16.07 12.36 -0.74
CA ALA A 171 15.01 13.01 0.02
C ALA A 171 15.60 13.75 1.22
N LEU A 172 15.15 14.97 1.47
CA LEU A 172 15.52 15.76 2.65
C LEU A 172 14.32 16.05 3.56
N THR A 173 13.14 16.27 2.99
CA THR A 173 11.93 16.65 3.75
C THR A 173 10.80 15.63 3.64
N GLY A 174 10.78 14.83 2.58
CA GLY A 174 9.79 13.79 2.40
C GLY A 174 9.99 12.95 1.15
N VAL A 175 9.26 11.85 1.11
CA VAL A 175 9.21 10.92 -0.02
C VAL A 175 7.74 10.70 -0.39
N VAL A 176 7.44 10.76 -1.67
CA VAL A 176 6.17 10.34 -2.27
C VAL A 176 6.48 9.15 -3.16
N ASN A 177 6.03 7.97 -2.76
CA ASN A 177 6.19 6.76 -3.56
C ASN A 177 4.82 6.31 -4.07
N MET A 178 4.67 6.26 -5.38
CA MET A 178 3.49 5.81 -6.10
C MET A 178 3.73 4.38 -6.56
N ILE A 179 2.95 3.46 -6.05
CA ILE A 179 3.04 2.05 -6.44
C ILE A 179 1.91 1.78 -7.43
N THR A 180 2.29 1.33 -8.62
CA THR A 180 1.33 1.11 -9.71
C THR A 180 0.59 -0.22 -9.55
N LYS A 181 -0.62 -0.29 -10.12
CA LYS A 181 -1.41 -1.52 -10.15
C LYS A 181 -0.71 -2.57 -11.01
N ASP A 182 -0.58 -3.78 -10.48
CA ASP A 182 -0.09 -4.93 -11.23
C ASP A 182 -1.18 -5.47 -12.17
N GLY A 183 -0.78 -6.04 -13.30
CA GLY A 183 -1.70 -6.75 -14.19
C GLY A 183 -2.24 -8.02 -13.54
N GLY A 184 -3.57 -8.14 -13.50
CA GLY A 184 -4.28 -9.31 -12.97
C GLY A 184 -4.62 -10.36 -14.04
N ASN A 185 -5.32 -11.41 -13.62
CA ASN A 185 -5.87 -12.45 -14.50
C ASN A 185 -7.22 -12.08 -15.12
N GLN A 186 -7.75 -10.92 -14.79
CA GLN A 186 -9.02 -10.38 -15.29
C GLN A 186 -8.76 -9.09 -16.07
N PHE A 187 -9.60 -8.83 -17.07
CA PHE A 187 -9.57 -7.54 -17.77
C PHE A 187 -10.26 -6.52 -16.88
N GLU A 188 -9.53 -5.48 -16.52
CA GLU A 188 -10.04 -4.36 -15.74
C GLU A 188 -9.86 -3.06 -16.53
N GLY A 189 -10.72 -2.09 -16.29
CA GLY A 189 -10.64 -0.79 -16.94
C GLY A 189 -11.61 0.18 -16.29
N SER A 190 -11.26 1.47 -16.29
CA SER A 190 -12.10 2.56 -15.80
C SER A 190 -12.50 3.50 -16.93
N LEU A 191 -13.70 4.08 -16.85
CA LEU A 191 -14.17 5.13 -17.75
C LEU A 191 -14.88 6.20 -16.92
N HIS A 192 -14.26 7.36 -16.83
CA HIS A 192 -14.82 8.51 -16.13
C HIS A 192 -15.38 9.52 -17.13
N THR A 193 -16.64 9.91 -16.96
CA THR A 193 -17.29 10.94 -17.78
C THR A 193 -17.85 12.03 -16.87
N TYR A 194 -17.50 13.27 -17.15
CA TYR A 194 -18.01 14.43 -16.42
C TYR A 194 -18.90 15.25 -17.33
N SER A 195 -20.07 15.63 -16.82
CA SER A 195 -21.00 16.54 -17.48
C SER A 195 -21.36 17.65 -16.49
N GLY A 196 -21.09 18.90 -16.86
CA GLY A 196 -21.44 20.10 -16.07
C GLY A 196 -22.17 21.10 -16.93
N ASP A 197 -23.20 21.77 -16.37
CA ASP A 197 -23.81 22.97 -16.95
C ASP A 197 -22.94 24.18 -16.54
N TYR A 198 -22.51 24.97 -17.52
CA TYR A 198 -21.82 26.24 -17.35
C TYR A 198 -22.81 27.38 -17.34
#